data_dd572cd9517aff186439aa9e5571c368
#
_entry.id   dd572cd9517aff186439aa9e5571c368
#
_cell.length_a   1.000
_cell.length_b   1.000
_cell.length_c   1.000
_cell.angle_alpha   90.00
_cell.angle_beta   90.00
_cell.angle_gamma   90.00
#
_symmetry.space_group_name_H-M   'P 1'
#
loop_
_entity.id
_entity.type
_entity.pdbx_description
1 polymer ?
#
loop_
_entity_poly.entity_id
_entity_poly.type
_entity_poly.pdbx_seq_one_letter_code
_entity_poly.pdbx_strand_id
1 'polypeptide(L)'
;IKAEGQVLLGWRDVPVNRDMPMSPAVRTKEPIIRQVFIGRGDDVIVQDALERKLYVIRKTCSGSIQRLKLKHSKEYYVPSMSSRTVVYKGLLLADQVGVYFRDLEDPRCVSALGLVHQRFSTNTFPEWPLAHPYRYVAHNGEINTVKGNYNWMKAREGVMSSPVLGADLQKLYPISFAGQSDTATFDNCLELLTMAGYPISQAVMMM
;
A
#
# COMPACT_ATOMS: atom_id res chain seq x y z
N ILE A 1 6.84 -1.03 14.92
CA ILE A 1 7.11 0.41 15.05
C ILE A 1 8.31 0.60 15.97
N LYS A 2 8.22 0.23 17.24
CA LYS A 2 9.31 0.38 18.21
C LYS A 2 10.61 -0.31 17.77
N ALA A 3 10.53 -1.52 17.20
CA ALA A 3 11.69 -2.26 16.69
C ALA A 3 12.43 -1.55 15.53
N GLU A 4 11.77 -0.61 14.86
CA GLU A 4 12.34 0.23 13.80
C GLU A 4 12.69 1.65 14.32
N GLY A 5 12.74 1.84 15.64
CA GLY A 5 13.12 3.10 16.28
C GLY A 5 12.09 4.22 16.16
N GLN A 6 10.84 3.91 15.78
CA GLN A 6 9.80 4.90 15.59
C GLN A 6 8.82 4.93 16.78
N VAL A 7 8.09 6.03 16.95
CA VAL A 7 7.19 6.27 18.08
C VAL A 7 5.76 5.96 17.67
N LEU A 8 5.08 5.08 18.42
CA LEU A 8 3.65 4.86 18.28
C LEU A 8 2.91 5.99 19.01
N LEU A 9 2.20 6.84 18.27
CA LEU A 9 1.40 7.93 18.84
C LEU A 9 -0.02 7.49 19.19
N GLY A 10 -0.59 6.55 18.44
CA GLY A 10 -1.93 6.03 18.71
C GLY A 10 -2.61 5.39 17.51
N TRP A 11 -3.87 5.03 17.72
CA TRP A 11 -4.75 4.43 16.71
C TRP A 11 -6.10 5.13 16.72
N ARG A 12 -6.75 5.18 15.56
CA ARG A 12 -8.17 5.51 15.46
C ARG A 12 -8.89 4.53 14.53
N ASP A 13 -10.16 4.35 14.71
CA ASP A 13 -11.02 3.77 13.69
C ASP A 13 -11.27 4.85 12.62
N VAL A 14 -11.14 4.47 11.35
CA VAL A 14 -11.45 5.39 10.25
C VAL A 14 -12.96 5.56 10.20
N PRO A 15 -13.48 6.81 10.25
CA PRO A 15 -14.92 7.02 10.23
C PRO A 15 -15.49 6.72 8.84
N VAL A 16 -16.29 5.67 8.76
CA VAL A 16 -16.97 5.23 7.54
C VAL A 16 -18.49 5.25 7.71
N ASN A 17 -19.20 5.53 6.63
CA ASN A 17 -20.66 5.50 6.58
C ASN A 17 -21.16 4.07 6.32
N ARG A 18 -21.47 3.35 7.38
CA ARG A 18 -21.98 1.97 7.28
C ARG A 18 -23.44 1.89 6.82
N ASP A 19 -24.17 2.98 6.86
CA ASP A 19 -25.57 3.05 6.43
C ASP A 19 -25.69 3.30 4.91
N MET A 20 -24.59 3.61 4.25
CA MET A 20 -24.57 3.83 2.79
C MET A 20 -24.99 2.54 2.07
N PRO A 21 -25.90 2.62 1.09
CA PRO A 21 -26.35 1.47 0.30
C PRO A 21 -25.18 0.83 -0.45
N MET A 22 -25.00 -0.47 -0.26
CA MET A 22 -24.03 -1.32 -0.98
C MET A 22 -24.68 -2.67 -1.29
N SER A 23 -24.18 -3.34 -2.32
CA SER A 23 -24.63 -4.71 -2.58
C SER A 23 -24.25 -5.64 -1.40
N PRO A 24 -25.06 -6.66 -1.08
CA PRO A 24 -24.75 -7.60 -0.01
C PRO A 24 -23.38 -8.25 -0.18
N ALA A 25 -22.97 -8.55 -1.40
CA ALA A 25 -21.67 -9.16 -1.71
C ALA A 25 -20.48 -8.24 -1.35
N VAL A 26 -20.64 -6.94 -1.52
CA VAL A 26 -19.62 -5.94 -1.12
C VAL A 26 -19.61 -5.75 0.38
N ARG A 27 -20.80 -5.67 0.99
CA ARG A 27 -20.96 -5.44 2.42
C ARG A 27 -20.38 -6.57 3.27
N THR A 28 -20.56 -7.84 2.87
CA THR A 28 -20.01 -9.00 3.58
C THR A 28 -18.50 -9.06 3.62
N LYS A 29 -17.84 -8.39 2.67
CA LYS A 29 -16.37 -8.30 2.58
C LYS A 29 -15.80 -6.98 3.07
N GLU A 30 -16.64 -6.09 3.60
CA GLU A 30 -16.22 -4.79 4.09
C GLU A 30 -15.21 -4.93 5.23
N PRO A 31 -14.02 -4.33 5.13
CA PRO A 31 -13.01 -4.44 6.17
C PRO A 31 -13.31 -3.52 7.35
N ILE A 32 -12.73 -3.85 8.51
CA ILE A 32 -12.56 -2.90 9.60
C ILE A 32 -11.33 -2.07 9.27
N ILE A 33 -11.50 -0.76 9.14
CA ILE A 33 -10.45 0.16 8.70
C ILE A 33 -9.93 0.94 9.91
N ARG A 34 -8.64 0.82 10.18
CA ARG A 34 -7.97 1.53 11.26
C ARG A 34 -6.77 2.30 10.74
N GLN A 35 -6.51 3.43 11.35
CA GLN A 35 -5.33 4.25 11.07
C GLN A 35 -4.41 4.27 12.28
N VAL A 36 -3.11 4.07 12.04
CA VAL A 36 -2.06 4.22 13.03
C VAL A 36 -1.35 5.56 12.82
N PHE A 37 -1.03 6.24 13.91
CA PHE A 37 -0.21 7.45 13.90
C PHE A 37 1.18 7.10 14.42
N ILE A 38 2.20 7.40 13.61
CA ILE A 38 3.59 7.07 13.88
C ILE A 38 4.40 8.37 13.89
N GLY A 39 5.00 8.65 15.03
CA GLY A 39 5.95 9.74 15.19
C GLY A 39 7.34 9.31 14.75
N ARG A 40 8.13 10.30 14.36
CA ARG A 40 9.54 10.15 14.00
C ARG A 40 10.37 9.82 15.24
N GLY A 41 11.26 8.83 15.12
CA GLY A 41 12.28 8.57 16.14
C GLY A 41 13.45 9.55 16.02
N ASP A 42 14.24 9.66 17.09
CA ASP A 42 15.30 10.65 17.21
C ASP A 42 16.40 10.50 16.14
N ASP A 43 16.68 9.28 15.71
CA ASP A 43 17.70 9.00 14.68
C ASP A 43 17.26 9.29 13.24
N VAL A 44 15.99 9.68 13.04
CA VAL A 44 15.40 9.91 11.72
C VAL A 44 15.22 11.41 11.48
N ILE A 45 16.20 12.08 10.88
CA ILE A 45 16.22 13.54 10.72
C ILE A 45 15.42 14.00 9.50
N VAL A 46 15.62 13.34 8.34
CA VAL A 46 15.01 13.75 7.07
C VAL A 46 13.77 12.95 6.74
N GLN A 47 12.85 13.58 6.02
CA GLN A 47 11.56 12.98 5.71
C GLN A 47 11.68 11.70 4.85
N ASP A 48 12.62 11.65 3.92
CA ASP A 48 12.84 10.45 3.11
C ASP A 48 13.30 9.25 3.93
N ALA A 49 14.05 9.49 5.01
CA ALA A 49 14.43 8.44 5.95
C ALA A 49 13.19 7.93 6.72
N LEU A 50 12.27 8.83 7.10
CA LEU A 50 11.00 8.42 7.71
C LEU A 50 10.16 7.58 6.75
N GLU A 51 10.01 8.00 5.49
CA GLU A 51 9.27 7.23 4.47
C GLU A 51 9.85 5.82 4.31
N ARG A 52 11.18 5.67 4.25
CA ARG A 52 11.84 4.36 4.22
C ARG A 52 11.53 3.53 5.46
N LYS A 53 11.53 4.11 6.66
CA LYS A 53 11.16 3.39 7.90
C LYS A 53 9.68 2.98 7.90
N LEU A 54 8.79 3.84 7.43
CA LEU A 54 7.37 3.49 7.28
C LEU A 54 7.18 2.35 6.27
N TYR A 55 7.92 2.37 5.17
CA TYR A 55 7.93 1.27 4.18
C TYR A 55 8.39 -0.05 4.82
N VAL A 56 9.50 -0.04 5.56
CA VAL A 56 10.00 -1.23 6.27
C VAL A 56 8.99 -1.75 7.29
N ILE A 57 8.40 -0.86 8.11
CA ILE A 57 7.38 -1.22 9.10
C ILE A 57 6.18 -1.89 8.39
N ARG A 58 5.67 -1.29 7.33
CA ARG A 58 4.53 -1.83 6.58
C ARG A 58 4.81 -3.21 6.00
N LYS A 59 5.96 -3.39 5.34
CA LYS A 59 6.36 -4.66 4.73
C LYS A 59 6.57 -5.73 5.80
N THR A 60 7.24 -5.40 6.88
CA THR A 60 7.46 -6.32 8.01
C THR A 60 6.16 -6.76 8.65
N CYS A 61 5.23 -5.84 8.90
CA CYS A 61 3.91 -6.17 9.44
C CYS A 61 3.13 -7.08 8.49
N SER A 62 3.02 -6.73 7.22
CA SER A 62 2.29 -7.51 6.23
C SER A 62 2.89 -8.91 6.06
N GLY A 63 4.20 -9.02 5.95
CA GLY A 63 4.90 -10.30 5.85
C GLY A 63 4.74 -11.16 7.11
N SER A 64 4.75 -10.56 8.30
CA SER A 64 4.53 -11.28 9.56
C SER A 64 3.12 -11.85 9.66
N ILE A 65 2.10 -11.06 9.31
CA ILE A 65 0.70 -11.51 9.33
C ILE A 65 0.48 -12.66 8.34
N GLN A 66 1.07 -12.60 7.16
CA GLN A 66 0.94 -13.67 6.18
C GLN A 66 1.64 -14.96 6.64
N ARG A 67 2.81 -14.87 7.29
CA ARG A 67 3.52 -16.03 7.85
C ARG A 67 2.74 -16.72 8.96
N LEU A 68 1.92 -15.99 9.72
CA LEU A 68 1.08 -16.56 10.78
C LEU A 68 -0.01 -17.50 10.25
N LYS A 69 -0.34 -17.45 8.95
CA LYS A 69 -1.35 -18.29 8.30
C LYS A 69 -2.70 -18.34 9.04
N LEU A 70 -3.08 -17.25 9.69
CA LEU A 70 -4.37 -17.12 10.36
C LEU A 70 -5.51 -17.19 9.33
N LYS A 71 -6.71 -17.58 9.76
CA LYS A 71 -7.89 -17.72 8.91
C LYS A 71 -8.12 -16.54 7.97
N HIS A 72 -7.89 -15.31 8.44
CA HIS A 72 -8.12 -14.07 7.69
C HIS A 72 -6.83 -13.31 7.34
N SER A 73 -5.65 -13.94 7.44
CA SER A 73 -4.39 -13.26 7.14
C SER A 73 -4.27 -12.79 5.69
N LYS A 74 -4.94 -13.44 4.76
CA LYS A 74 -4.98 -13.02 3.34
C LYS A 74 -5.84 -11.78 3.10
N GLU A 75 -6.77 -11.50 3.99
CA GLU A 75 -7.66 -10.34 3.90
C GLU A 75 -7.02 -9.08 4.52
N TYR A 76 -5.94 -9.26 5.28
CA TYR A 76 -5.18 -8.14 5.86
C TYR A 76 -4.37 -7.40 4.80
N TYR A 77 -4.54 -6.09 4.73
CA TYR A 77 -3.75 -5.25 3.86
C TYR A 77 -3.56 -3.84 4.44
N VAL A 78 -2.51 -3.17 4.00
CA VAL A 78 -2.21 -1.78 4.35
C VAL A 78 -2.19 -0.98 3.04
N PRO A 79 -3.23 -0.19 2.74
CA PRO A 79 -3.31 0.56 1.50
C PRO A 79 -2.23 1.63 1.38
N SER A 80 -1.90 2.28 2.49
CA SER A 80 -0.81 3.26 2.57
C SER A 80 -0.24 3.33 3.98
N MET A 81 1.05 3.65 4.08
CA MET A 81 1.74 4.01 5.31
C MET A 81 2.83 5.03 4.93
N SER A 82 2.50 6.31 5.01
CA SER A 82 3.32 7.42 4.54
C SER A 82 3.01 8.67 5.35
N SER A 83 3.99 9.55 5.49
CA SER A 83 3.81 10.89 6.05
C SER A 83 3.44 11.94 4.98
N ARG A 84 3.33 11.53 3.70
CA ARG A 84 3.09 12.40 2.54
C ARG A 84 1.75 12.15 1.87
N THR A 85 1.30 10.90 1.87
CA THR A 85 0.11 10.48 1.12
C THR A 85 -0.77 9.58 1.96
N VAL A 86 -2.06 9.61 1.66
CA VAL A 86 -3.05 8.69 2.22
C VAL A 86 -3.90 8.11 1.09
N VAL A 87 -4.20 6.83 1.17
CA VAL A 87 -5.03 6.12 0.17
C VAL A 87 -6.35 5.72 0.81
N TYR A 88 -7.43 6.28 0.28
CA TYR A 88 -8.80 5.85 0.54
C TYR A 88 -9.28 5.02 -0.65
N LYS A 89 -9.63 3.77 -0.43
CA LYS A 89 -10.04 2.87 -1.50
C LYS A 89 -10.95 1.75 -1.02
N GLY A 90 -11.75 1.22 -1.92
CA GLY A 90 -12.66 0.12 -1.62
C GLY A 90 -13.43 -0.37 -2.83
N LEU A 91 -14.32 -1.32 -2.63
CA LEU A 91 -15.32 -1.75 -3.62
C LEU A 91 -16.48 -0.74 -3.65
N LEU A 92 -16.20 0.46 -4.14
CA LEU A 92 -17.10 1.62 -4.12
C LEU A 92 -17.29 2.15 -5.54
N LEU A 93 -18.46 2.70 -5.82
CA LEU A 93 -18.67 3.53 -6.98
C LEU A 93 -17.98 4.90 -6.78
N ALA A 94 -17.75 5.63 -7.87
CA ALA A 94 -17.01 6.89 -7.80
C ALA A 94 -17.67 7.92 -6.88
N ASP A 95 -18.99 8.02 -6.94
CA ASP A 95 -19.82 8.91 -6.10
C ASP A 95 -19.95 8.44 -4.65
N GLN A 96 -19.66 7.18 -4.38
CA GLN A 96 -19.72 6.60 -3.03
C GLN A 96 -18.46 6.88 -2.19
N VAL A 97 -17.31 7.13 -2.79
CA VAL A 97 -16.03 7.24 -2.07
C VAL A 97 -16.08 8.36 -1.03
N GLY A 98 -16.51 9.56 -1.42
CA GLY A 98 -16.63 10.70 -0.51
C GLY A 98 -17.67 10.48 0.59
N VAL A 99 -18.80 9.87 0.23
CA VAL A 99 -19.88 9.58 1.19
C VAL A 99 -19.51 8.47 2.17
N TYR A 100 -18.72 7.50 1.72
CA TYR A 100 -18.29 6.37 2.56
C TYR A 100 -17.21 6.77 3.56
N PHE A 101 -16.16 7.44 3.09
CA PHE A 101 -15.08 7.91 3.96
C PHE A 101 -15.36 9.31 4.47
N ARG A 102 -15.87 9.42 5.70
CA ARG A 102 -16.24 10.70 6.33
C ARG A 102 -15.09 11.69 6.46
N ASP A 103 -13.86 11.21 6.49
CA ASP A 103 -12.67 12.06 6.46
C ASP A 103 -12.61 12.97 5.23
N LEU A 104 -13.14 12.51 4.08
CA LEU A 104 -13.13 13.27 2.82
C LEU A 104 -14.18 14.40 2.80
N GLU A 105 -15.14 14.38 3.72
CA GLU A 105 -16.13 15.46 3.91
C GLU A 105 -15.61 16.56 4.86
N ASP A 106 -14.52 16.27 5.62
CA ASP A 106 -13.95 17.24 6.56
C ASP A 106 -13.20 18.35 5.81
N PRO A 107 -13.57 19.64 6.00
CA PRO A 107 -12.93 20.76 5.30
C PRO A 107 -11.44 20.92 5.60
N ARG A 108 -10.93 20.26 6.64
CA ARG A 108 -9.49 20.20 6.95
C ARG A 108 -8.75 19.17 6.10
N CYS A 109 -9.48 18.26 5.44
CA CYS A 109 -8.90 17.27 4.53
C CYS A 109 -8.57 17.93 3.18
N VAL A 110 -7.48 18.67 3.12
CA VAL A 110 -7.02 19.38 1.93
C VAL A 110 -5.81 18.69 1.33
N SER A 111 -5.71 18.68 0.01
CA SER A 111 -4.59 18.10 -0.71
C SER A 111 -4.23 18.92 -1.95
N ALA A 112 -2.94 19.01 -2.26
CA ALA A 112 -2.46 19.64 -3.49
C ALA A 112 -2.67 18.77 -4.73
N LEU A 113 -2.81 17.44 -4.55
CA LEU A 113 -2.98 16.48 -5.64
C LEU A 113 -3.98 15.39 -5.21
N GLY A 114 -4.91 15.06 -6.08
CA GLY A 114 -5.78 13.89 -5.95
C GLY A 114 -5.55 12.92 -7.12
N LEU A 115 -5.07 11.71 -6.83
CA LEU A 115 -5.03 10.61 -7.79
C LEU A 115 -6.28 9.75 -7.59
N VAL A 116 -7.19 9.79 -8.56
CA VAL A 116 -8.48 9.08 -8.48
C VAL A 116 -8.60 8.04 -9.58
N HIS A 117 -9.20 6.89 -9.24
CA HIS A 117 -9.41 5.80 -10.17
C HIS A 117 -10.67 5.01 -9.81
N GLN A 118 -11.46 4.62 -10.81
CA GLN A 118 -12.76 3.96 -10.61
C GLN A 118 -12.74 2.47 -10.97
N ARG A 119 -11.81 2.00 -11.80
CA ARG A 119 -11.82 0.64 -12.35
C ARG A 119 -10.88 -0.29 -11.60
N PHE A 120 -11.19 -1.60 -11.68
CA PHE A 120 -10.30 -2.68 -11.25
C PHE A 120 -9.53 -3.21 -12.46
N SER A 121 -8.39 -3.90 -12.20
CA SER A 121 -7.74 -4.71 -13.24
C SER A 121 -8.73 -5.75 -13.77
N THR A 122 -8.78 -5.93 -15.08
CA THR A 122 -9.68 -6.87 -15.76
C THR A 122 -9.34 -8.33 -15.51
N ASN A 123 -8.11 -8.62 -15.09
CA ASN A 123 -7.57 -9.97 -14.90
C ASN A 123 -7.71 -10.53 -13.48
N THR A 124 -8.26 -9.76 -12.54
CA THR A 124 -8.42 -10.17 -11.15
C THR A 124 -9.86 -10.02 -10.71
N PHE A 125 -10.31 -10.95 -9.85
CA PHE A 125 -11.62 -10.81 -9.23
C PHE A 125 -11.64 -9.56 -8.33
N PRO A 126 -12.67 -8.71 -8.40
CA PRO A 126 -12.73 -7.49 -7.60
C PRO A 126 -12.74 -7.81 -6.10
N GLU A 127 -11.78 -7.23 -5.40
CA GLU A 127 -11.64 -7.33 -3.94
C GLU A 127 -11.22 -5.98 -3.35
N TRP A 128 -11.57 -5.72 -2.08
CA TRP A 128 -11.22 -4.48 -1.41
C TRP A 128 -9.74 -4.12 -1.47
N PRO A 129 -8.79 -5.06 -1.24
CA PRO A 129 -7.36 -4.76 -1.34
C PRO A 129 -6.89 -4.40 -2.75
N LEU A 130 -7.58 -4.89 -3.78
CA LEU A 130 -7.21 -4.72 -5.19
C LEU A 130 -7.84 -3.48 -5.85
N ALA A 131 -8.68 -2.74 -5.12
CA ALA A 131 -9.19 -1.46 -5.58
C ALA A 131 -8.03 -0.50 -5.86
N HIS A 132 -8.18 0.32 -6.92
CA HIS A 132 -7.26 1.41 -7.20
C HIS A 132 -7.66 2.69 -6.43
N PRO A 133 -6.76 3.66 -6.27
CA PRO A 133 -5.34 3.62 -6.63
C PRO A 133 -4.52 2.75 -5.68
N TYR A 134 -3.33 2.36 -6.14
CA TYR A 134 -2.27 1.88 -5.25
C TYR A 134 -1.48 3.07 -4.68
N ARG A 135 -0.25 2.84 -4.18
CA ARG A 135 0.54 3.90 -3.53
C ARG A 135 1.12 4.89 -4.54
N TYR A 136 1.51 4.40 -5.71
CA TYR A 136 2.12 5.17 -6.79
C TYR A 136 1.35 5.08 -8.10
N VAL A 137 0.51 4.07 -8.27
CA VAL A 137 -0.04 3.70 -9.57
C VAL A 137 -1.57 3.63 -9.55
N ALA A 138 -2.17 4.19 -10.58
CA ALA A 138 -3.54 3.94 -10.99
C ALA A 138 -3.54 3.62 -12.49
N HIS A 139 -4.12 2.50 -12.92
CA HIS A 139 -3.94 1.98 -14.25
C HIS A 139 -5.18 1.26 -14.76
N ASN A 140 -5.64 1.62 -15.97
CA ASN A 140 -6.84 1.06 -16.60
C ASN A 140 -6.59 -0.16 -17.47
N GLY A 141 -5.34 -0.34 -17.90
CA GLY A 141 -4.99 -1.39 -18.83
C GLY A 141 -4.43 -2.62 -18.14
N GLU A 142 -3.85 -3.47 -18.94
CA GLU A 142 -3.18 -4.68 -18.52
C GLU A 142 -1.67 -4.49 -18.61
N ILE A 143 -0.97 -4.94 -17.60
CA ILE A 143 0.49 -5.05 -17.60
C ILE A 143 0.79 -6.52 -17.84
N ASN A 144 1.32 -6.83 -19.01
CA ASN A 144 1.52 -8.21 -19.45
C ASN A 144 2.54 -8.96 -18.60
N THR A 145 2.39 -10.30 -18.56
CA THR A 145 3.38 -11.23 -18.00
C THR A 145 3.57 -11.10 -16.48
N VAL A 146 2.47 -10.94 -15.72
CA VAL A 146 2.54 -10.86 -14.25
C VAL A 146 3.35 -12.01 -13.62
N LYS A 147 3.19 -13.24 -14.13
CA LYS A 147 3.94 -14.41 -13.64
C LYS A 147 5.44 -14.28 -13.93
N GLY A 148 5.80 -13.80 -15.11
CA GLY A 148 7.19 -13.54 -15.49
C GLY A 148 7.81 -12.45 -14.61
N ASN A 149 7.13 -11.32 -14.45
CA ASN A 149 7.57 -10.19 -13.63
C ASN A 149 7.75 -10.58 -12.16
N TYR A 150 6.80 -11.34 -11.60
CA TYR A 150 6.91 -11.90 -10.25
C TYR A 150 8.15 -12.79 -10.11
N ASN A 151 8.37 -13.71 -11.05
CA ASN A 151 9.50 -14.64 -11.01
C ASN A 151 10.84 -13.91 -11.17
N TRP A 152 10.92 -12.91 -12.04
CA TRP A 152 12.12 -12.07 -12.20
C TRP A 152 12.42 -11.29 -10.93
N MET A 153 11.41 -10.69 -10.30
CA MET A 153 11.61 -9.99 -9.03
C MET A 153 12.13 -10.94 -7.95
N LYS A 154 11.50 -12.12 -7.82
CA LYS A 154 11.92 -13.13 -6.86
C LYS A 154 13.35 -13.62 -7.09
N ALA A 155 13.76 -13.83 -8.34
CA ALA A 155 15.12 -14.21 -8.67
C ALA A 155 16.13 -13.12 -8.27
N ARG A 156 15.79 -11.85 -8.46
CA ARG A 156 16.64 -10.71 -8.09
C ARG A 156 16.80 -10.52 -6.58
N GLU A 157 15.81 -10.93 -5.78
CA GLU A 157 15.89 -10.82 -4.31
C GLU A 157 17.16 -11.46 -3.72
N GLY A 158 17.69 -12.52 -4.35
CA GLY A 158 18.89 -13.21 -3.92
C GLY A 158 20.21 -12.45 -4.13
N VAL A 159 20.21 -11.44 -5.03
CA VAL A 159 21.43 -10.71 -5.43
C VAL A 159 21.30 -9.19 -5.26
N MET A 160 20.13 -8.74 -4.81
CA MET A 160 19.82 -7.33 -4.69
C MET A 160 20.59 -6.68 -3.53
N SER A 161 21.15 -5.50 -3.78
CA SER A 161 21.77 -4.67 -2.76
C SER A 161 21.33 -3.22 -2.92
N SER A 162 21.33 -2.48 -1.83
CA SER A 162 21.01 -1.05 -1.83
C SER A 162 21.79 -0.37 -0.71
N PRO A 163 22.65 0.60 -1.03
CA PRO A 163 23.36 1.37 -0.01
C PRO A 163 22.40 2.20 0.86
N VAL A 164 21.26 2.59 0.31
CA VAL A 164 20.24 3.43 1.00
C VAL A 164 19.40 2.62 1.97
N LEU A 165 19.01 1.39 1.60
CA LEU A 165 18.21 0.49 2.43
C LEU A 165 19.08 -0.38 3.36
N GLY A 166 20.32 -0.64 2.98
CA GLY A 166 21.25 -1.43 3.80
C GLY A 166 20.66 -2.76 4.24
N ALA A 167 20.80 -3.08 5.51
CA ALA A 167 20.28 -4.31 6.11
C ALA A 167 18.75 -4.39 6.13
N ASP A 168 18.05 -3.26 6.04
CA ASP A 168 16.58 -3.24 6.01
C ASP A 168 16.02 -3.87 4.74
N LEU A 169 16.81 -3.95 3.65
CA LEU A 169 16.40 -4.58 2.39
C LEU A 169 15.89 -6.02 2.60
N GLN A 170 16.54 -6.79 3.45
CA GLN A 170 16.14 -8.17 3.74
C GLN A 170 14.76 -8.27 4.42
N LYS A 171 14.36 -7.26 5.17
CA LYS A 171 13.05 -7.20 5.82
C LYS A 171 11.89 -6.98 4.83
N LEU A 172 12.21 -6.52 3.62
CA LEU A 172 11.23 -6.17 2.59
C LEU A 172 10.76 -7.40 1.80
N TYR A 173 11.50 -8.50 1.85
CA TYR A 173 11.20 -9.69 1.06
C TYR A 173 10.01 -10.50 1.61
N PRO A 174 9.18 -11.05 0.72
CA PRO A 174 9.20 -10.85 -0.72
C PRO A 174 8.68 -9.46 -1.13
N ILE A 175 9.24 -8.90 -2.20
CA ILE A 175 8.80 -7.60 -2.72
C ILE A 175 7.36 -7.70 -3.23
N SER A 176 7.09 -8.72 -4.04
CA SER A 176 5.76 -9.04 -4.56
C SER A 176 5.28 -10.38 -4.05
N PHE A 177 3.97 -10.56 -3.97
CA PHE A 177 3.35 -11.78 -3.47
C PHE A 177 2.61 -12.51 -4.60
N ALA A 178 2.60 -13.83 -4.55
CA ALA A 178 1.81 -14.63 -5.47
C ALA A 178 0.31 -14.30 -5.31
N GLY A 179 -0.40 -14.20 -6.44
CA GLY A 179 -1.82 -13.87 -6.46
C GLY A 179 -2.16 -12.37 -6.42
N GLN A 180 -1.16 -11.50 -6.42
CA GLN A 180 -1.38 -10.06 -6.66
C GLN A 180 -1.71 -9.80 -8.13
N SER A 181 -2.40 -8.67 -8.38
CA SER A 181 -2.58 -8.18 -9.76
C SER A 181 -1.25 -7.72 -10.36
N ASP A 182 -1.21 -7.60 -11.68
CA ASP A 182 -0.09 -7.02 -12.42
C ASP A 182 0.22 -5.60 -11.92
N THR A 183 -0.78 -4.74 -11.78
CA THR A 183 -0.62 -3.37 -11.28
C THR A 183 -0.12 -3.33 -9.83
N ALA A 184 -0.57 -4.24 -8.96
CA ALA A 184 -0.07 -4.32 -7.59
C ALA A 184 1.41 -4.74 -7.54
N THR A 185 1.80 -5.66 -8.42
CA THR A 185 3.20 -6.09 -8.56
C THR A 185 4.08 -4.95 -9.07
N PHE A 186 3.60 -4.22 -10.08
CA PHE A 186 4.27 -3.02 -10.59
C PHE A 186 4.44 -1.95 -9.51
N ASP A 187 3.37 -1.63 -8.77
CA ASP A 187 3.40 -0.67 -7.67
C ASP A 187 4.43 -1.03 -6.59
N ASN A 188 4.54 -2.31 -6.23
CA ASN A 188 5.54 -2.78 -5.27
C ASN A 188 6.98 -2.59 -5.77
N CYS A 189 7.23 -2.83 -7.05
CA CYS A 189 8.55 -2.62 -7.66
C CYS A 189 8.89 -1.13 -7.72
N LEU A 190 7.95 -0.30 -8.15
CA LEU A 190 8.13 1.15 -8.21
C LEU A 190 8.40 1.75 -6.83
N GLU A 191 7.65 1.30 -5.81
CA GLU A 191 7.89 1.70 -4.43
C GLU A 191 9.30 1.32 -3.97
N LEU A 192 9.74 0.08 -4.22
CA LEU A 192 11.10 -0.37 -3.86
C LEU A 192 12.16 0.54 -4.48
N LEU A 193 12.08 0.81 -5.78
CA LEU A 193 13.06 1.64 -6.49
C LEU A 193 13.07 3.08 -5.94
N THR A 194 11.90 3.64 -5.71
CA THR A 194 11.77 4.99 -5.15
C THR A 194 12.34 5.06 -3.73
N MET A 195 12.05 4.07 -2.88
CA MET A 195 12.60 3.98 -1.52
C MET A 195 14.10 3.69 -1.50
N ALA A 196 14.63 3.04 -2.53
CA ALA A 196 16.07 2.86 -2.75
C ALA A 196 16.79 4.14 -3.22
N GLY A 197 16.04 5.25 -3.45
CA GLY A 197 16.60 6.57 -3.74
C GLY A 197 16.57 6.97 -5.21
N TYR A 198 15.96 6.18 -6.09
CA TYR A 198 15.78 6.58 -7.49
C TYR A 198 14.64 7.60 -7.61
N PRO A 199 14.81 8.69 -8.38
CA PRO A 199 13.71 9.57 -8.78
C PRO A 199 12.62 8.74 -9.47
N ILE A 200 11.35 9.07 -9.22
CA ILE A 200 10.22 8.28 -9.73
C ILE A 200 10.23 8.13 -11.25
N SER A 201 10.62 9.17 -11.99
CA SER A 201 10.76 9.11 -13.45
C SER A 201 11.83 8.10 -13.89
N GLN A 202 12.96 8.06 -13.21
CA GLN A 202 14.00 7.07 -13.47
C GLN A 202 13.55 5.67 -13.09
N ALA A 203 12.89 5.51 -11.94
CA ALA A 203 12.36 4.23 -11.50
C ALA A 203 11.38 3.63 -12.51
N VAL A 204 10.47 4.44 -13.06
CA VAL A 204 9.54 4.00 -14.13
C VAL A 204 10.29 3.61 -15.40
N MET A 205 11.35 4.31 -15.79
CA MET A 205 12.16 3.97 -16.97
C MET A 205 12.98 2.68 -16.80
N MET A 206 13.21 2.25 -15.57
CA MET A 206 13.93 0.99 -15.26
C MET A 206 13.04 -0.25 -15.33
N MET A 207 11.73 -0.06 -15.36
CA MET A 207 10.69 -1.11 -15.36
C MET A 207 10.17 -1.40 -16.76
#